data_de74645001b03e5f05e26fc38c267ecb
#
_entry.id   de74645001b03e5f05e26fc38c267ecb
#
_cell.length_a   1.000
_cell.length_b   1.000
_cell.length_c   1.000
_cell.angle_alpha   90.00
_cell.angle_beta   90.00
_cell.angle_gamma   90.00
#
_symmetry.space_group_name_H-M   'P 1'
#
loop_
_entity.id
_entity.type
_entity.pdbx_description
1 polymer ?
#
loop_
_entity_poly.entity_id
_entity_poly.type
_entity_poly.pdbx_seq_one_letter_code
_entity_poly.pdbx_strand_id
1 'polypeptide(L)'
;MIPKSHPRAISLLIREKLVHGFDRGLVAKEGLIAHGRGETFDYLLGEKTSKNAKKAIKTAALALILAKSPVISVNGNIAALCAKEIVQLAKTVNAKIEVNLFYGDKKRKQNIARQLRKNGASKVLGLEPSSSQRISGLDSPRRVVDKDGIYAADVVVVPLEDGDRTLALKKAGKKVITFDLNPLSRTAQTADITIVDNVVRGLEELIKECKRISKNPETIQFNNKRNLSEAIDEIRKNLARRARYA
;
A
#
# COMPACT_ATOMS: atom_id res chain seq x y z
N MET A 1 24.23 -6.69 13.12
CA MET A 1 23.00 -7.55 13.03
C MET A 1 22.11 -7.18 14.21
N ILE A 2 20.83 -6.87 13.99
CA ILE A 2 19.89 -6.45 15.04
C ILE A 2 19.43 -7.71 15.80
N PRO A 3 19.62 -7.79 17.13
CA PRO A 3 19.15 -8.93 17.91
C PRO A 3 17.63 -9.02 17.87
N LYS A 4 17.08 -10.23 17.74
CA LYS A 4 15.62 -10.45 17.75
C LYS A 4 14.96 -10.00 19.06
N SER A 5 15.69 -10.00 20.16
CA SER A 5 15.25 -9.54 21.48
C SER A 5 15.22 -8.01 21.63
N HIS A 6 15.72 -7.27 20.63
CA HIS A 6 15.72 -5.81 20.71
C HIS A 6 14.28 -5.28 20.67
N PRO A 7 13.86 -4.39 21.58
CA PRO A 7 12.46 -3.89 21.63
C PRO A 7 11.95 -3.29 20.33
N ARG A 8 12.84 -2.75 19.51
CA ARG A 8 12.55 -2.14 18.21
C ARG A 8 13.02 -3.00 17.03
N ALA A 9 13.22 -4.31 17.21
CA ALA A 9 13.79 -5.17 16.17
C ALA A 9 13.01 -5.06 14.85
N ILE A 10 11.69 -5.07 14.89
CA ILE A 10 10.83 -5.02 13.70
C ILE A 10 11.01 -3.70 12.94
N SER A 11 10.90 -2.56 13.61
CA SER A 11 11.04 -1.25 12.96
C SER A 11 12.44 -1.03 12.40
N LEU A 12 13.47 -1.48 13.10
CA LEU A 12 14.86 -1.40 12.63
C LEU A 12 15.10 -2.29 11.40
N LEU A 13 14.57 -3.50 11.36
CA LEU A 13 14.66 -4.39 10.19
C LEU A 13 13.93 -3.82 8.97
N ILE A 14 12.80 -3.14 9.18
CA ILE A 14 12.08 -2.44 8.10
C ILE A 14 12.95 -1.31 7.53
N ARG A 15 13.59 -0.52 8.39
CA ARG A 15 14.54 0.53 7.97
C ARG A 15 15.70 -0.05 7.16
N GLU A 16 16.34 -1.13 7.64
CA GLU A 16 17.43 -1.80 6.91
C GLU A 16 16.98 -2.28 5.53
N LYS A 17 15.80 -2.88 5.42
CA LYS A 17 15.24 -3.28 4.11
C LYS A 17 15.12 -2.11 3.15
N LEU A 18 14.71 -0.94 3.63
CA LEU A 18 14.61 0.27 2.80
C LEU A 18 15.96 0.83 2.39
N VAL A 19 16.93 0.88 3.31
CA VAL A 19 18.30 1.31 3.02
C VAL A 19 18.93 0.38 1.98
N HIS A 20 18.87 -0.93 2.17
CA HIS A 20 19.32 -1.90 1.15
C HIS A 20 18.54 -1.77 -0.16
N GLY A 21 17.24 -1.43 -0.08
CA GLY A 21 16.43 -1.14 -1.28
C GLY A 21 16.92 0.10 -2.02
N PHE A 22 17.37 1.12 -1.32
CA PHE A 22 18.00 2.30 -1.90
C PHE A 22 19.32 1.94 -2.60
N ASP A 23 20.22 1.23 -1.94
CA ASP A 23 21.51 0.79 -2.49
C ASP A 23 21.33 -0.06 -3.76
N ARG A 24 20.25 -0.83 -3.83
CA ARG A 24 19.89 -1.66 -4.99
C ARG A 24 19.10 -0.93 -6.07
N GLY A 25 18.90 0.38 -5.92
CA GLY A 25 18.16 1.20 -6.89
C GLY A 25 16.67 0.87 -6.99
N LEU A 26 16.05 0.40 -5.90
CA LEU A 26 14.59 0.23 -5.80
C LEU A 26 13.93 1.47 -5.20
N VAL A 27 14.46 1.96 -4.09
CA VAL A 27 13.92 3.06 -3.29
C VAL A 27 14.56 4.38 -3.71
N ALA A 28 13.78 5.46 -3.76
CA ALA A 28 14.29 6.82 -3.93
C ALA A 28 14.66 7.43 -2.57
N LYS A 29 15.52 8.45 -2.52
CA LYS A 29 15.85 9.18 -1.29
C LYS A 29 14.62 9.70 -0.57
N GLU A 30 13.69 10.27 -1.34
CA GLU A 30 12.40 10.79 -0.85
C GLU A 30 11.53 9.67 -0.23
N GLY A 31 11.68 8.44 -0.71
CA GLY A 31 11.01 7.27 -0.15
C GLY A 31 11.49 6.92 1.26
N LEU A 32 12.79 7.12 1.56
CA LEU A 32 13.34 6.96 2.90
C LEU A 32 12.75 8.00 3.88
N ILE A 33 12.66 9.26 3.43
CA ILE A 33 12.08 10.36 4.22
C ILE A 33 10.58 10.10 4.49
N ALA A 34 9.84 9.71 3.46
CA ALA A 34 8.42 9.39 3.58
C ALA A 34 8.18 8.23 4.57
N HIS A 35 9.04 7.21 4.56
CA HIS A 35 8.94 6.11 5.51
C HIS A 35 9.12 6.58 6.95
N GLY A 36 10.17 7.37 7.27
CA GLY A 36 10.41 7.87 8.62
C GLY A 36 9.24 8.70 9.16
N ARG A 37 8.63 9.53 8.31
CA ARG A 37 7.41 10.26 8.65
C ARG A 37 6.23 9.32 8.96
N GLY A 38 6.04 8.28 8.18
CA GLY A 38 4.99 7.28 8.39
C GLY A 38 5.22 6.46 9.65
N GLU A 39 6.45 6.06 9.94
CA GLU A 39 6.82 5.28 11.12
C GLU A 39 6.44 5.97 12.42
N THR A 40 6.49 7.32 12.48
CA THR A 40 6.01 8.08 13.64
C THR A 40 4.55 7.77 13.96
N PHE A 41 3.69 7.69 12.94
CA PHE A 41 2.28 7.31 13.15
C PHE A 41 2.13 5.86 13.63
N ASP A 42 3.00 4.94 13.21
CA ASP A 42 2.97 3.56 13.71
C ASP A 42 3.20 3.50 15.23
N TYR A 43 4.13 4.29 15.76
CA TYR A 43 4.31 4.43 17.21
C TYR A 43 3.09 5.00 17.92
N LEU A 44 2.44 6.00 17.33
CA LEU A 44 1.23 6.61 17.89
C LEU A 44 0.05 5.63 17.88
N LEU A 45 -0.05 4.77 16.87
CA LEU A 45 -1.04 3.71 16.75
C LEU A 45 -0.74 2.50 17.64
N GLY A 46 0.47 2.41 18.20
CA GLY A 46 0.88 1.35 19.13
C GLY A 46 1.47 0.12 18.45
N GLU A 47 1.98 0.25 17.22
CA GLU A 47 2.71 -0.77 16.45
C GLU A 47 1.96 -2.11 16.31
N LYS A 48 0.65 -2.04 16.19
CA LYS A 48 -0.27 -3.19 16.07
C LYS A 48 -1.41 -2.89 15.10
N THR A 49 -1.97 -3.93 14.50
CA THR A 49 -3.19 -3.82 13.70
C THR A 49 -4.40 -3.60 14.60
N SER A 50 -5.00 -2.41 14.51
CA SER A 50 -6.16 -2.00 15.32
C SER A 50 -7.46 -2.68 14.86
N LYS A 51 -8.55 -2.56 15.66
CA LYS A 51 -9.87 -3.11 15.30
C LYS A 51 -10.43 -2.47 14.02
N ASN A 52 -10.29 -1.15 13.87
CA ASN A 52 -10.72 -0.44 12.67
C ASN A 52 -9.87 -0.82 11.45
N ALA A 53 -8.55 -0.98 11.59
CA ALA A 53 -7.69 -1.48 10.52
C ALA A 53 -8.11 -2.89 10.06
N LYS A 54 -8.45 -3.80 10.97
CA LYS A 54 -9.00 -5.13 10.64
C LYS A 54 -10.30 -5.04 9.87
N LYS A 55 -11.20 -4.11 10.22
CA LYS A 55 -12.44 -3.87 9.48
C LYS A 55 -12.16 -3.34 8.06
N ALA A 56 -11.22 -2.40 7.92
CA ALA A 56 -10.78 -1.90 6.61
C ALA A 56 -10.15 -3.01 5.75
N ILE A 57 -9.32 -3.88 6.35
CA ILE A 57 -8.72 -5.05 5.70
C ILE A 57 -9.80 -6.01 5.18
N LYS A 58 -10.80 -6.33 5.99
CA LYS A 58 -11.94 -7.15 5.57
C LYS A 58 -12.67 -6.55 4.37
N THR A 59 -12.95 -5.25 4.42
CA THR A 59 -13.62 -4.52 3.34
C THR A 59 -12.77 -4.49 2.07
N ALA A 60 -11.46 -4.27 2.21
CA ALA A 60 -10.51 -4.30 1.10
C ALA A 60 -10.43 -5.70 0.45
N ALA A 61 -10.38 -6.75 1.26
CA ALA A 61 -10.38 -8.12 0.79
C ALA A 61 -11.65 -8.45 -0.03
N LEU A 62 -12.82 -8.07 0.48
CA LEU A 62 -14.09 -8.25 -0.24
C LEU A 62 -14.10 -7.48 -1.57
N ALA A 63 -13.65 -6.21 -1.56
CA ALA A 63 -13.56 -5.41 -2.78
C ALA A 63 -12.63 -6.03 -3.83
N LEU A 64 -11.50 -6.61 -3.40
CA LEU A 64 -10.54 -7.27 -4.29
C LEU A 64 -11.06 -8.60 -4.85
N ILE A 65 -11.75 -9.39 -4.04
CA ILE A 65 -12.33 -10.69 -4.48
C ILE A 65 -13.47 -10.47 -5.49
N LEU A 66 -14.25 -9.42 -5.31
CA LEU A 66 -15.39 -9.08 -6.20
C LEU A 66 -14.98 -8.25 -7.42
N ALA A 67 -13.72 -7.77 -7.48
CA ALA A 67 -13.24 -6.96 -8.59
C ALA A 67 -13.12 -7.78 -9.89
N LYS A 68 -13.49 -7.15 -11.01
CA LYS A 68 -13.35 -7.73 -12.35
C LYS A 68 -11.93 -7.61 -12.89
N SER A 69 -11.25 -6.53 -12.56
CA SER A 69 -9.89 -6.23 -13.01
C SER A 69 -9.08 -5.53 -11.90
N PRO A 70 -8.76 -6.23 -10.80
CA PRO A 70 -7.99 -5.65 -9.71
C PRO A 70 -6.53 -5.44 -10.15
N VAL A 71 -5.93 -4.32 -9.73
CA VAL A 71 -4.53 -3.99 -9.99
C VAL A 71 -3.83 -3.55 -8.72
N ILE A 72 -2.62 -4.01 -8.52
CA ILE A 72 -1.75 -3.57 -7.42
C ILE A 72 -0.66 -2.65 -8.02
N SER A 73 -0.69 -1.39 -7.64
CA SER A 73 0.33 -0.40 -8.02
C SER A 73 1.53 -0.49 -7.09
N VAL A 74 2.70 -0.75 -7.65
CA VAL A 74 3.94 -0.95 -6.87
C VAL A 74 4.89 0.22 -7.09
N ASN A 75 5.29 0.85 -5.98
CA ASN A 75 6.38 1.83 -5.91
C ASN A 75 7.65 1.21 -5.31
N GLY A 76 8.72 2.00 -5.20
CA GLY A 76 10.02 1.52 -4.73
C GLY A 76 10.01 1.00 -3.30
N ASN A 77 9.33 1.69 -2.38
CA ASN A 77 9.24 1.28 -0.96
C ASN A 77 8.50 -0.06 -0.84
N ILE A 78 7.41 -0.22 -1.56
CA ILE A 78 6.63 -1.46 -1.58
C ILE A 78 7.45 -2.61 -2.17
N ALA A 79 8.19 -2.38 -3.24
CA ALA A 79 9.06 -3.39 -3.83
C ALA A 79 10.19 -3.83 -2.90
N ALA A 80 10.73 -2.91 -2.09
CA ALA A 80 11.78 -3.22 -1.11
C ALA A 80 11.23 -3.97 0.13
N LEU A 81 10.05 -3.57 0.61
CA LEU A 81 9.47 -4.08 1.86
C LEU A 81 8.66 -5.37 1.67
N CYS A 82 7.84 -5.44 0.61
CA CYS A 82 6.73 -6.38 0.52
C CYS A 82 6.62 -7.08 -0.84
N ALA A 83 7.72 -7.23 -1.62
CA ALA A 83 7.64 -7.81 -2.97
C ALA A 83 7.00 -9.22 -2.98
N LYS A 84 7.30 -10.05 -1.98
CA LYS A 84 6.73 -11.40 -1.83
C LYS A 84 5.24 -11.35 -1.55
N GLU A 85 4.84 -10.52 -0.60
CA GLU A 85 3.45 -10.35 -0.18
C GLU A 85 2.59 -9.74 -1.30
N ILE A 86 3.13 -8.79 -2.08
CA ILE A 86 2.47 -8.24 -3.27
C ILE A 86 2.20 -9.32 -4.32
N VAL A 87 3.19 -10.16 -4.61
CA VAL A 87 3.02 -11.26 -5.56
C VAL A 87 2.01 -12.29 -5.03
N GLN A 88 2.06 -12.59 -3.74
CA GLN A 88 1.11 -13.50 -3.10
C GLN A 88 -0.31 -12.94 -3.13
N LEU A 89 -0.51 -11.65 -2.80
CA LEU A 89 -1.82 -11.00 -2.89
C LEU A 89 -2.33 -11.03 -4.33
N ALA A 90 -1.49 -10.67 -5.31
CA ALA A 90 -1.86 -10.68 -6.72
C ALA A 90 -2.35 -12.06 -7.18
N LYS A 91 -1.65 -13.13 -6.80
CA LYS A 91 -2.07 -14.50 -7.08
C LYS A 91 -3.38 -14.88 -6.39
N THR A 92 -3.58 -14.42 -5.14
CA THR A 92 -4.76 -14.77 -4.34
C THR A 92 -6.05 -14.17 -4.90
N VAL A 93 -5.97 -12.94 -5.45
CA VAL A 93 -7.15 -12.20 -5.95
C VAL A 93 -7.14 -12.04 -7.48
N ASN A 94 -6.28 -12.77 -8.19
CA ASN A 94 -6.07 -12.66 -9.64
C ASN A 94 -5.82 -11.21 -10.10
N ALA A 95 -5.06 -10.43 -9.31
CA ALA A 95 -4.73 -9.06 -9.64
C ALA A 95 -3.51 -8.95 -10.53
N LYS A 96 -3.48 -7.93 -11.39
CA LYS A 96 -2.29 -7.55 -12.13
C LYS A 96 -1.37 -6.69 -11.26
N ILE A 97 -0.08 -6.72 -11.55
CA ILE A 97 0.92 -5.89 -10.86
C ILE A 97 1.46 -4.86 -11.85
N GLU A 98 1.40 -3.58 -11.48
CA GLU A 98 1.94 -2.49 -12.29
C GLU A 98 2.94 -1.65 -11.50
N VAL A 99 4.13 -1.44 -12.07
CA VAL A 99 5.14 -0.53 -11.51
C VAL A 99 4.81 0.90 -11.92
N ASN A 100 4.56 1.75 -10.93
CA ASN A 100 4.28 3.17 -11.15
C ASN A 100 5.03 4.01 -10.14
N LEU A 101 5.85 4.96 -10.63
CA LEU A 101 6.82 5.72 -9.82
C LEU A 101 6.62 7.23 -10.00
N PHE A 102 6.80 7.99 -8.93
CA PHE A 102 6.86 9.44 -8.96
C PHE A 102 8.23 9.89 -9.53
N TYR A 103 9.31 9.46 -8.90
CA TYR A 103 10.69 9.67 -9.37
C TYR A 103 11.13 8.44 -10.15
N GLY A 104 10.64 8.27 -11.38
CA GLY A 104 10.83 7.05 -12.14
C GLY A 104 11.74 7.22 -13.34
N ASP A 105 12.93 6.62 -13.30
CA ASP A 105 13.69 6.31 -14.50
C ASP A 105 13.47 4.85 -14.95
N LYS A 106 13.85 4.55 -16.19
CA LYS A 106 13.73 3.21 -16.79
C LYS A 106 14.49 2.15 -15.98
N LYS A 107 15.68 2.48 -15.48
CA LYS A 107 16.54 1.56 -14.72
C LYS A 107 15.87 1.15 -13.41
N ARG A 108 15.29 2.11 -12.66
CA ARG A 108 14.61 1.82 -11.40
C ARG A 108 13.33 1.01 -11.62
N LYS A 109 12.52 1.32 -12.63
CA LYS A 109 11.37 0.48 -13.00
C LYS A 109 11.79 -0.96 -13.29
N GLN A 110 12.86 -1.17 -14.03
CA GLN A 110 13.39 -2.49 -14.34
C GLN A 110 13.91 -3.23 -13.11
N ASN A 111 14.59 -2.53 -12.18
CA ASN A 111 15.05 -3.11 -10.93
C ASN A 111 13.87 -3.60 -10.08
N ILE A 112 12.81 -2.80 -9.95
CA ILE A 112 11.58 -3.16 -9.25
C ILE A 112 10.91 -4.37 -9.92
N ALA A 113 10.79 -4.36 -11.25
CA ALA A 113 10.22 -5.50 -11.97
C ALA A 113 11.04 -6.78 -11.78
N ARG A 114 12.37 -6.69 -11.78
CA ARG A 114 13.26 -7.82 -11.50
C ARG A 114 13.05 -8.34 -10.08
N GLN A 115 12.92 -7.45 -9.10
CA GLN A 115 12.62 -7.83 -7.71
C GLN A 115 11.28 -8.57 -7.60
N LEU A 116 10.23 -8.10 -8.25
CA LEU A 116 8.92 -8.75 -8.27
C LEU A 116 8.97 -10.11 -8.95
N ARG A 117 9.65 -10.22 -10.11
CA ARG A 117 9.83 -11.51 -10.82
C ARG A 117 10.64 -12.51 -9.99
N LYS A 118 11.68 -12.06 -9.27
CA LYS A 118 12.43 -12.92 -8.33
C LYS A 118 11.55 -13.50 -7.23
N ASN A 119 10.46 -12.81 -6.88
CA ASN A 119 9.46 -13.27 -5.92
C ASN A 119 8.27 -13.99 -6.57
N GLY A 120 8.37 -14.34 -7.86
CA GLY A 120 7.41 -15.19 -8.58
C GLY A 120 6.29 -14.44 -9.29
N ALA A 121 6.45 -13.15 -9.62
CA ALA A 121 5.55 -12.45 -10.53
C ALA A 121 5.78 -12.92 -11.96
N SER A 122 4.73 -13.41 -12.62
CA SER A 122 4.79 -13.85 -14.04
C SER A 122 4.84 -12.67 -15.00
N LYS A 123 3.97 -11.67 -14.80
CA LYS A 123 3.88 -10.45 -15.61
C LYS A 123 3.93 -9.22 -14.71
N VAL A 124 4.70 -8.22 -15.11
CA VAL A 124 4.79 -6.91 -14.44
C VAL A 124 4.55 -5.84 -15.50
N LEU A 125 3.52 -5.03 -15.29
CA LEU A 125 3.09 -3.96 -16.19
C LEU A 125 3.77 -2.61 -15.87
N GLY A 126 3.55 -1.60 -16.72
CA GLY A 126 4.08 -0.25 -16.56
C GLY A 126 5.54 -0.07 -16.97
N LEU A 127 6.08 -1.01 -17.74
CA LEU A 127 7.48 -1.01 -18.22
C LEU A 127 7.60 -0.53 -19.64
N GLU A 128 6.61 -0.83 -20.49
CA GLU A 128 6.67 -0.63 -21.94
C GLU A 128 5.94 0.67 -22.37
N PRO A 129 6.61 1.60 -23.08
CA PRO A 129 5.97 2.81 -23.57
C PRO A 129 4.80 2.54 -24.54
N SER A 130 4.87 1.48 -25.32
CA SER A 130 3.84 1.10 -26.30
C SER A 130 2.49 0.72 -25.68
N SER A 131 2.47 0.31 -24.42
CA SER A 131 1.24 0.00 -23.68
C SER A 131 0.73 1.16 -22.81
N SER A 132 1.37 2.34 -22.89
CA SER A 132 1.09 3.45 -21.99
C SER A 132 -0.18 4.22 -22.37
N GLN A 133 -0.96 4.58 -21.33
CA GLN A 133 -2.10 5.48 -21.36
C GLN A 133 -1.93 6.58 -20.30
N ARG A 134 -2.77 7.61 -20.34
CA ARG A 134 -2.71 8.72 -19.38
C ARG A 134 -4.02 8.83 -18.60
N ILE A 135 -3.90 8.98 -17.29
CA ILE A 135 -5.01 9.37 -16.43
C ILE A 135 -5.12 10.89 -16.40
N SER A 136 -6.32 11.42 -16.66
CA SER A 136 -6.59 12.85 -16.67
C SER A 136 -6.52 13.46 -15.27
N GLY A 137 -6.20 14.77 -15.19
CA GLY A 137 -6.20 15.51 -13.93
C GLY A 137 -5.04 15.19 -12.98
N LEU A 138 -3.93 14.70 -13.54
CA LEU A 138 -2.69 14.45 -12.82
C LEU A 138 -1.50 14.92 -13.65
N ASP A 139 -0.70 15.85 -13.12
CA ASP A 139 0.45 16.41 -13.83
C ASP A 139 1.76 15.64 -13.58
N SER A 140 1.81 14.80 -12.55
CA SER A 140 3.00 14.00 -12.23
C SER A 140 3.25 12.88 -13.25
N PRO A 141 4.49 12.35 -13.35
CA PRO A 141 4.81 11.18 -14.20
C PRO A 141 3.93 9.96 -13.93
N ARG A 142 3.30 9.87 -12.74
CA ARG A 142 2.40 8.79 -12.36
C ARG A 142 1.09 8.75 -13.16
N ARG A 143 0.79 9.83 -13.92
CA ARG A 143 -0.35 9.82 -14.86
C ARG A 143 -0.19 8.78 -15.98
N VAL A 144 1.05 8.38 -16.28
CA VAL A 144 1.34 7.36 -17.28
C VAL A 144 1.19 5.99 -16.66
N VAL A 145 0.22 5.23 -17.15
CA VAL A 145 -0.18 3.90 -16.66
C VAL A 145 -0.27 2.92 -17.82
N ASP A 146 -0.26 1.63 -17.53
CA ASP A 146 -0.42 0.59 -18.55
C ASP A 146 -1.89 0.45 -18.96
N LYS A 147 -2.15 0.31 -20.27
CA LYS A 147 -3.52 0.15 -20.80
C LYS A 147 -4.23 -1.08 -20.25
N ASP A 148 -3.50 -2.19 -20.08
CA ASP A 148 -4.01 -3.45 -19.55
C ASP A 148 -3.93 -3.52 -18.01
N GLY A 149 -3.31 -2.52 -17.38
CA GLY A 149 -3.10 -2.37 -15.96
C GLY A 149 -4.07 -1.39 -15.32
N ILE A 150 -3.51 -0.36 -14.66
CA ILE A 150 -4.29 0.65 -13.91
C ILE A 150 -5.33 1.34 -14.80
N TYR A 151 -5.07 1.52 -16.09
CA TYR A 151 -6.04 2.15 -16.98
C TYR A 151 -7.34 1.36 -17.08
N ALA A 152 -7.27 0.04 -17.24
CA ALA A 152 -8.43 -0.85 -17.34
C ALA A 152 -9.00 -1.33 -15.98
N ALA A 153 -8.36 -0.97 -14.88
CA ALA A 153 -8.74 -1.46 -13.55
C ALA A 153 -10.09 -0.90 -13.08
N ASP A 154 -10.85 -1.70 -12.35
CA ASP A 154 -12.00 -1.28 -11.54
C ASP A 154 -11.63 -1.04 -10.08
N VAL A 155 -10.69 -1.82 -9.53
CA VAL A 155 -10.14 -1.67 -8.19
C VAL A 155 -8.62 -1.53 -8.25
N VAL A 156 -8.07 -0.52 -7.60
CA VAL A 156 -6.62 -0.29 -7.54
C VAL A 156 -6.14 -0.22 -6.10
N VAL A 157 -5.17 -1.07 -5.77
CA VAL A 157 -4.43 -0.97 -4.49
C VAL A 157 -3.23 -0.07 -4.70
N VAL A 158 -3.15 1.04 -3.96
CA VAL A 158 -2.08 2.05 -4.05
C VAL A 158 -1.42 2.28 -2.68
N PRO A 159 -0.58 1.38 -2.21
CA PRO A 159 0.04 1.51 -0.90
C PRO A 159 1.09 2.63 -0.91
N LEU A 160 1.12 3.44 0.16
CA LEU A 160 2.09 4.53 0.34
C LEU A 160 2.08 5.51 -0.85
N GLU A 161 0.94 6.11 -1.09
CA GLU A 161 0.65 6.92 -2.28
C GLU A 161 0.47 8.41 -1.96
N ASP A 162 0.43 9.26 -2.99
CA ASP A 162 0.08 10.69 -2.88
C ASP A 162 -1.43 10.94 -3.09
N GLY A 163 -1.93 12.04 -2.50
CA GLY A 163 -3.35 12.38 -2.52
C GLY A 163 -3.85 12.80 -3.90
N ASP A 164 -3.01 13.44 -4.72
CA ASP A 164 -3.41 13.93 -6.04
C ASP A 164 -3.64 12.74 -6.98
N ARG A 165 -2.75 11.75 -6.95
CA ARG A 165 -2.94 10.54 -7.73
C ARG A 165 -4.14 9.72 -7.26
N THR A 166 -4.34 9.62 -5.94
CA THR A 166 -5.51 8.95 -5.37
C THR A 166 -6.80 9.60 -5.88
N LEU A 167 -6.86 10.94 -5.88
CA LEU A 167 -8.01 11.69 -6.40
C LEU A 167 -8.20 11.47 -7.91
N ALA A 168 -7.12 11.49 -8.70
CA ALA A 168 -7.19 11.28 -10.14
C ALA A 168 -7.71 9.87 -10.48
N LEU A 169 -7.27 8.83 -9.75
CA LEU A 169 -7.76 7.47 -9.89
C LEU A 169 -9.26 7.37 -9.59
N LYS A 170 -9.72 8.01 -8.53
CA LYS A 170 -11.15 8.06 -8.19
C LYS A 170 -11.99 8.79 -9.25
N LYS A 171 -11.51 9.94 -9.74
CA LYS A 171 -12.17 10.66 -10.84
C LYS A 171 -12.23 9.84 -12.12
N ALA A 172 -11.27 8.95 -12.34
CA ALA A 172 -11.28 7.97 -13.43
C ALA A 172 -12.17 6.74 -13.16
N GLY A 173 -13.03 6.78 -12.13
CA GLY A 173 -13.99 5.73 -11.80
C GLY A 173 -13.42 4.51 -11.11
N LYS A 174 -12.17 4.56 -10.61
CA LYS A 174 -11.54 3.45 -9.92
C LYS A 174 -11.94 3.45 -8.44
N LYS A 175 -12.20 2.28 -7.87
CA LYS A 175 -12.25 2.10 -6.42
C LYS A 175 -10.81 2.01 -5.89
N VAL A 176 -10.43 2.90 -4.98
CA VAL A 176 -9.06 3.03 -4.48
C VAL A 176 -8.94 2.48 -3.07
N ILE A 177 -8.02 1.52 -2.89
CA ILE A 177 -7.62 0.96 -1.60
C ILE A 177 -6.19 1.43 -1.32
N THR A 178 -5.93 1.96 -0.13
CA THR A 178 -4.59 2.40 0.27
C THR A 178 -4.18 1.87 1.64
N PHE A 179 -2.87 1.76 1.85
CA PHE A 179 -2.24 1.66 3.17
C PHE A 179 -1.62 3.01 3.48
N ASP A 180 -2.08 3.64 4.53
CA ASP A 180 -1.53 4.91 5.00
C ASP A 180 -1.63 4.98 6.53
N LEU A 181 -0.48 5.08 7.20
CA LEU A 181 -0.39 5.20 8.66
C LEU A 181 -0.92 6.53 9.19
N ASN A 182 -0.95 7.57 8.33
CA ASN A 182 -1.47 8.87 8.72
C ASN A 182 -2.95 9.03 8.31
N PRO A 183 -3.90 8.91 9.26
CA PRO A 183 -5.33 9.07 8.96
C PRO A 183 -5.71 10.49 8.52
N LEU A 184 -4.83 11.47 8.72
CA LEU A 184 -5.04 12.87 8.33
C LEU A 184 -4.46 13.19 6.95
N SER A 185 -3.81 12.24 6.29
CA SER A 185 -3.23 12.47 4.97
C SER A 185 -4.31 12.69 3.90
N ARG A 186 -3.97 13.44 2.85
CA ARG A 186 -4.84 13.62 1.69
C ARG A 186 -5.17 12.29 1.02
N THR A 187 -4.21 11.37 0.98
CA THR A 187 -4.40 10.02 0.44
C THR A 187 -5.44 9.25 1.24
N ALA A 188 -5.27 9.18 2.58
CA ALA A 188 -6.18 8.50 3.47
C ALA A 188 -7.61 9.04 3.37
N GLN A 189 -7.76 10.37 3.33
CA GLN A 189 -9.06 11.03 3.24
C GLN A 189 -9.74 10.87 1.88
N THR A 190 -8.96 10.70 0.81
CA THR A 190 -9.46 10.60 -0.56
C THR A 190 -9.83 9.17 -0.94
N ALA A 191 -9.09 8.17 -0.49
CA ALA A 191 -9.31 6.76 -0.84
C ALA A 191 -10.72 6.26 -0.42
N ASP A 192 -11.22 5.23 -1.10
CA ASP A 192 -12.49 4.58 -0.75
C ASP A 192 -12.31 3.69 0.48
N ILE A 193 -11.15 3.03 0.57
CA ILE A 193 -10.79 2.17 1.70
C ILE A 193 -9.36 2.48 2.11
N THR A 194 -9.18 3.03 3.31
CA THR A 194 -7.86 3.27 3.89
C THR A 194 -7.59 2.26 5.00
N ILE A 195 -6.56 1.47 4.83
CA ILE A 195 -6.03 0.58 5.87
C ILE A 195 -5.01 1.39 6.66
N VAL A 196 -5.39 1.88 7.85
CA VAL A 196 -4.53 2.65 8.74
C VAL A 196 -3.67 1.67 9.54
N ASP A 197 -2.64 1.15 8.89
CA ASP A 197 -1.70 0.18 9.46
C ASP A 197 -0.36 0.20 8.71
N ASN A 198 0.66 -0.36 9.35
CA ASN A 198 1.93 -0.64 8.69
C ASN A 198 1.72 -1.63 7.54
N VAL A 199 2.20 -1.26 6.37
CA VAL A 199 1.98 -2.04 5.14
C VAL A 199 2.51 -3.48 5.24
N VAL A 200 3.61 -3.70 5.96
CA VAL A 200 4.18 -5.05 6.14
C VAL A 200 3.20 -5.94 6.90
N ARG A 201 2.66 -5.48 8.05
CA ARG A 201 1.65 -6.22 8.83
C ARG A 201 0.33 -6.34 8.07
N GLY A 202 -0.15 -5.21 7.57
CA GLY A 202 -1.48 -5.14 6.96
C GLY A 202 -1.61 -5.95 5.67
N LEU A 203 -0.55 -6.10 4.85
CA LEU A 203 -0.58 -6.96 3.67
C LEU A 203 -0.68 -8.44 4.03
N GLU A 204 0.02 -8.90 5.06
CA GLU A 204 -0.10 -10.28 5.53
C GLU A 204 -1.53 -10.60 5.97
N GLU A 205 -2.14 -9.69 6.75
CA GLU A 205 -3.53 -9.83 7.19
C GLU A 205 -4.51 -9.74 6.02
N LEU A 206 -4.27 -8.85 5.05
CA LEU A 206 -5.11 -8.73 3.85
C LEU A 206 -5.10 -10.03 3.02
N ILE A 207 -3.93 -10.65 2.84
CA ILE A 207 -3.80 -11.93 2.13
C ILE A 207 -4.57 -13.04 2.84
N LYS A 208 -4.45 -13.13 4.18
CA LYS A 208 -5.18 -14.11 4.99
C LYS A 208 -6.69 -13.91 4.84
N GLU A 209 -7.14 -12.66 4.89
CA GLU A 209 -8.55 -12.32 4.79
C GLU A 209 -9.11 -12.59 3.39
N CYS A 210 -8.36 -12.29 2.31
CA CYS A 210 -8.76 -12.65 0.94
C CYS A 210 -8.98 -14.16 0.78
N LYS A 211 -8.08 -14.98 1.35
CA LYS A 211 -8.22 -16.45 1.33
C LYS A 211 -9.42 -16.94 2.14
N ARG A 212 -9.78 -16.24 3.21
CA ARG A 212 -10.93 -16.57 4.06
C ARG A 212 -12.25 -16.21 3.37
N ILE A 213 -12.35 -15.00 2.83
CA ILE A 213 -13.57 -14.46 2.20
C ILE A 213 -13.90 -15.18 0.88
N SER A 214 -12.89 -15.63 0.11
CA SER A 214 -13.13 -16.39 -1.13
C SER A 214 -14.07 -17.60 -0.94
N LYS A 215 -14.21 -18.08 0.30
CA LYS A 215 -15.08 -19.22 0.65
C LYS A 215 -16.50 -18.78 1.06
N ASN A 216 -16.67 -17.54 1.53
CA ASN A 216 -17.94 -17.02 2.04
C ASN A 216 -17.96 -15.48 2.03
N PRO A 217 -18.36 -14.83 0.92
CA PRO A 217 -18.43 -13.38 0.83
C PRO A 217 -19.63 -12.85 1.63
N GLU A 218 -19.35 -12.05 2.67
CA GLU A 218 -20.35 -11.34 3.46
C GLU A 218 -20.33 -9.85 3.11
N THR A 219 -21.50 -9.22 2.99
CA THR A 219 -21.58 -7.78 2.77
C THR A 219 -21.11 -7.03 4.02
N ILE A 220 -20.20 -6.09 3.83
CA ILE A 220 -19.63 -5.28 4.91
C ILE A 220 -20.01 -3.82 4.70
N GLN A 221 -20.75 -3.25 5.64
CA GLN A 221 -20.95 -1.80 5.67
C GLN A 221 -19.66 -1.12 6.14
N PHE A 222 -19.10 -0.25 5.27
CA PHE A 222 -17.86 0.46 5.53
C PHE A 222 -18.00 1.94 5.17
N ASN A 223 -17.51 2.79 6.05
CA ASN A 223 -17.41 4.23 5.83
C ASN A 223 -15.97 4.68 6.15
N ASN A 224 -15.25 5.15 5.13
CA ASN A 224 -13.83 5.51 5.29
C ASN A 224 -13.64 6.70 6.24
N LYS A 225 -14.53 7.70 6.23
CA LYS A 225 -14.44 8.86 7.16
C LYS A 225 -14.54 8.40 8.63
N ARG A 226 -15.50 7.51 8.92
CA ARG A 226 -15.64 6.92 10.26
C ARG A 226 -14.42 6.08 10.64
N ASN A 227 -13.91 5.27 9.73
CA ASN A 227 -12.70 4.48 9.92
C ASN A 227 -11.48 5.36 10.29
N LEU A 228 -11.30 6.51 9.60
CA LEU A 228 -10.23 7.45 9.89
C LEU A 228 -10.42 8.15 11.25
N SER A 229 -11.66 8.53 11.60
CA SER A 229 -11.99 9.08 12.92
C SER A 229 -11.66 8.08 14.04
N GLU A 230 -12.05 6.82 13.89
CA GLU A 230 -11.73 5.75 14.84
C GLU A 230 -10.20 5.54 14.99
N ALA A 231 -9.42 5.71 13.91
CA ALA A 231 -7.96 5.66 13.98
C ALA A 231 -7.36 6.84 14.77
N ILE A 232 -7.91 8.05 14.60
CA ILE A 232 -7.51 9.24 15.38
C ILE A 232 -7.83 9.03 16.86
N ASP A 233 -9.00 8.49 17.18
CA ASP A 233 -9.37 8.17 18.56
C ASP A 233 -8.45 7.13 19.21
N GLU A 234 -7.99 6.13 18.44
CA GLU A 234 -6.98 5.16 18.91
C GLU A 234 -5.64 5.86 19.24
N ILE A 235 -5.18 6.78 18.38
CA ILE A 235 -3.98 7.60 18.64
C ILE A 235 -4.16 8.38 19.95
N ARG A 236 -5.29 9.08 20.13
CA ARG A 236 -5.58 9.85 21.36
C ARG A 236 -5.54 8.97 22.61
N LYS A 237 -6.18 7.80 22.57
CA LYS A 237 -6.17 6.84 23.69
C LYS A 237 -4.76 6.33 24.00
N ASN A 238 -3.96 6.02 22.97
CA ASN A 238 -2.59 5.58 23.14
C ASN A 238 -1.70 6.68 23.75
N LEU A 239 -1.84 7.94 23.30
CA LEU A 239 -1.13 9.08 23.86
C LEU A 239 -1.51 9.29 25.33
N ALA A 240 -2.79 9.33 25.66
CA ALA A 240 -3.26 9.51 27.04
C ALA A 240 -2.76 8.39 27.98
N ARG A 241 -2.69 7.15 27.48
CA ARG A 241 -2.14 6.03 28.24
C ARG A 241 -0.64 6.19 28.49
N ARG A 242 0.13 6.54 27.44
CA ARG A 242 1.59 6.69 27.53
C ARG A 242 2.02 7.90 28.36
N ALA A 243 1.28 9.00 28.30
CA ALA A 243 1.55 10.19 29.11
C ALA A 243 1.50 9.94 30.63
N ARG A 244 0.85 8.84 31.09
CA ARG A 244 0.86 8.47 32.50
C ARG A 244 2.16 7.81 32.98
N TYR A 245 3.03 7.44 32.05
CA TYR A 245 4.31 6.76 32.31
C TYR A 245 5.52 7.55 31.80
N ALA A 246 5.30 8.75 31.26
CA ALA A 246 6.33 9.71 30.90
C ALA A 246 6.61 10.69 32.04
#